data_d1493f7dd8c4c8ab8d6f78e08d72557f
#
_entry.id   d1493f7dd8c4c8ab8d6f78e08d72557f
#
_cell.length_a   1.000
_cell.length_b   1.000
_cell.length_c   1.000
_cell.angle_alpha   90.00
_cell.angle_beta   90.00
_cell.angle_gamma   90.00
#
_symmetry.space_group_name_H-M   'P 1'
#
loop_
_entity.id
_entity.type
_entity.pdbx_description
1 polymer ?
#
loop_
_entity_poly.entity_id
_entity_poly.type
_entity_poly.pdbx_seq_one_letter_code
_entity_poly.pdbx_strand_id
1 'polypeptide(L)'
;MSEPKPDEMIKNLVRDYPLDALEFLKPEIIQKYGKPVEISFVIQEVKKHSHYDKNLKNDIAVCYTFGKNRRVVLVLIEHWSDKAKFDIHRFAQYTIDLSKRFPEAEILPVALFADRSEKWHKQPDAELKVGCFGKEYLSFRYQLVRLKDHQAEHYRKTKNRFVAVLRSAMHYESEKKLSLAVEYIQDYAYIEKDIRLIEKNLVIMEYFLEITEPEKEIIIEMMEERRDSNMIVQELKRRGYQEGMEQGIQQGVEQGVQKGIIQGMEKGILQGMEKGIKQGMQKGIQQGIREGMGKGIQQGKLEAKRETAMALLDEDMSVEKISKITGLSV
;
A
#
# COMPACT_ATOMS: atom_id res chain seq x y z
N MET A 1 -6.53 3.80 -1.65
CA MET A 1 -5.53 3.00 -2.43
C MET A 1 -4.15 3.25 -1.88
N SER A 2 -3.28 2.21 -1.78
CA SER A 2 -1.87 2.43 -1.43
C SER A 2 -1.22 3.25 -2.54
N GLU A 3 -0.39 4.25 -2.18
CA GLU A 3 0.38 5.02 -3.15
C GLU A 3 1.09 4.09 -4.14
N PRO A 4 1.01 4.37 -5.45
CA PRO A 4 1.64 3.55 -6.45
C PRO A 4 3.16 3.58 -6.27
N LYS A 5 3.77 2.41 -6.22
CA LYS A 5 5.22 2.28 -6.04
C LYS A 5 5.93 2.67 -7.33
N PRO A 6 6.90 3.60 -7.29
CA PRO A 6 7.62 4.07 -8.48
C PRO A 6 8.22 2.92 -9.31
N ASP A 7 8.72 1.88 -8.63
CA ASP A 7 9.30 0.72 -9.28
C ASP A 7 8.29 -0.05 -10.14
N GLU A 8 7.02 -0.16 -9.71
CA GLU A 8 5.97 -0.80 -10.50
C GLU A 8 5.51 0.07 -11.68
N MET A 9 5.51 1.39 -11.51
CA MET A 9 5.16 2.32 -12.58
C MET A 9 6.11 2.17 -13.77
N ILE A 10 7.42 2.23 -13.53
CA ILE A 10 8.44 2.12 -14.59
C ILE A 10 8.40 0.74 -15.26
N LYS A 11 8.20 -0.34 -14.49
CA LYS A 11 8.05 -1.68 -15.06
C LYS A 11 6.83 -1.80 -15.95
N ASN A 12 5.72 -1.23 -15.53
CA ASN A 12 4.51 -1.20 -16.33
C ASN A 12 4.73 -0.39 -17.60
N LEU A 13 5.44 0.73 -17.53
CA LEU A 13 5.80 1.53 -18.69
C LEU A 13 6.68 0.76 -19.69
N VAL A 14 7.66 -0.03 -19.19
CA VAL A 14 8.46 -0.92 -20.03
C VAL A 14 7.60 -2.02 -20.68
N ARG A 15 6.61 -2.56 -19.95
CA ARG A 15 5.68 -3.56 -20.50
C ARG A 15 4.77 -2.98 -21.58
N ASP A 16 4.30 -1.75 -21.39
CA ASP A 16 3.44 -1.08 -22.35
C ASP A 16 4.21 -0.71 -23.63
N TYR A 17 5.49 -0.30 -23.50
CA TYR A 17 6.31 0.18 -24.59
C TYR A 17 7.70 -0.46 -24.68
N PRO A 18 7.78 -1.80 -24.82
CA PRO A 18 9.07 -2.48 -24.75
C PRO A 18 10.01 -2.11 -25.93
N LEU A 19 9.48 -1.87 -27.12
CA LEU A 19 10.30 -1.44 -28.25
C LEU A 19 10.83 -0.01 -28.03
N ASP A 20 9.96 0.90 -27.62
CA ASP A 20 10.32 2.31 -27.33
C ASP A 20 11.36 2.38 -26.20
N ALA A 21 11.25 1.48 -25.21
CA ALA A 21 12.23 1.34 -24.12
C ALA A 21 13.61 0.89 -24.66
N LEU A 22 13.65 -0.12 -25.55
CA LEU A 22 14.89 -0.56 -26.17
C LEU A 22 15.53 0.56 -27.02
N GLU A 23 14.74 1.29 -27.79
CA GLU A 23 15.21 2.43 -28.59
C GLU A 23 15.86 3.53 -27.75
N PHE A 24 15.34 3.76 -26.56
CA PHE A 24 15.90 4.75 -25.63
C PHE A 24 17.13 4.21 -24.91
N LEU A 25 17.02 2.99 -24.35
CA LEU A 25 18.07 2.43 -23.52
C LEU A 25 19.31 2.01 -24.31
N LYS A 26 19.13 1.47 -25.53
CA LYS A 26 20.23 0.95 -26.36
C LYS A 26 19.90 1.01 -27.85
N PRO A 27 19.85 2.22 -28.44
CA PRO A 27 19.50 2.43 -29.85
C PRO A 27 20.42 1.67 -30.82
N GLU A 28 21.68 1.41 -30.42
CA GLU A 28 22.65 0.71 -31.27
C GLU A 28 22.22 -0.74 -31.57
N ILE A 29 21.41 -1.35 -30.70
CA ILE A 29 20.86 -2.69 -30.97
C ILE A 29 19.93 -2.65 -32.18
N ILE A 30 19.02 -1.66 -32.23
CA ILE A 30 18.09 -1.50 -33.34
C ILE A 30 18.82 -1.06 -34.61
N GLN A 31 19.82 -0.19 -34.51
CA GLN A 31 20.65 0.21 -35.65
C GLN A 31 21.38 -1.00 -36.26
N LYS A 32 21.87 -1.92 -35.42
CA LYS A 32 22.65 -3.08 -35.86
C LYS A 32 21.80 -4.24 -36.37
N TYR A 33 20.67 -4.53 -35.70
CA TYR A 33 19.88 -5.75 -35.94
C TYR A 33 18.52 -5.47 -36.58
N GLY A 34 18.12 -4.20 -36.71
CA GLY A 34 16.78 -3.80 -37.14
C GLY A 34 15.76 -3.91 -36.01
N LYS A 35 14.49 -3.85 -36.37
CA LYS A 35 13.40 -4.03 -35.38
C LYS A 35 13.29 -5.51 -35.00
N PRO A 36 13.01 -5.82 -33.72
CA PRO A 36 12.75 -7.20 -33.32
C PRO A 36 11.51 -7.75 -34.01
N VAL A 37 11.54 -9.03 -34.34
CA VAL A 37 10.40 -9.77 -34.91
C VAL A 37 9.48 -10.31 -33.85
N GLU A 38 9.99 -10.44 -32.61
CA GLU A 38 9.24 -10.92 -31.46
C GLU A 38 9.77 -10.23 -30.21
N ILE A 39 8.86 -9.86 -29.31
CA ILE A 39 9.17 -9.30 -27.98
C ILE A 39 8.39 -10.11 -26.95
N SER A 40 9.07 -10.64 -25.96
CA SER A 40 8.46 -11.38 -24.88
C SER A 40 9.07 -11.01 -23.52
N PHE A 41 8.32 -11.27 -22.45
CA PHE A 41 8.78 -10.99 -21.10
C PHE A 41 9.18 -12.27 -20.40
N VAL A 42 10.34 -12.25 -19.77
CA VAL A 42 10.81 -13.39 -18.98
C VAL A 42 10.14 -13.31 -17.61
N ILE A 43 9.25 -14.26 -17.34
CA ILE A 43 8.66 -14.41 -16.01
C ILE A 43 9.74 -15.00 -15.10
N GLN A 44 10.20 -14.22 -14.17
CA GLN A 44 11.15 -14.70 -13.16
C GLN A 44 10.39 -15.45 -12.06
N GLU A 45 10.32 -16.76 -12.16
CA GLU A 45 10.13 -17.62 -11.01
C GLU A 45 11.49 -17.74 -10.30
N VAL A 46 11.77 -16.79 -9.40
CA VAL A 46 12.99 -16.86 -8.61
C VAL A 46 12.83 -17.98 -7.60
N LYS A 47 13.59 -19.06 -7.76
CA LYS A 47 13.78 -20.04 -6.70
C LYS A 47 14.43 -19.33 -5.52
N LYS A 48 13.72 -19.27 -4.41
CA LYS A 48 14.24 -18.70 -3.15
C LYS A 48 15.48 -19.50 -2.72
N HIS A 49 16.67 -18.97 -2.92
CA HIS A 49 17.90 -19.60 -2.51
C HIS A 49 18.32 -19.26 -1.07
N SER A 50 17.70 -18.29 -0.43
CA SER A 50 17.94 -17.98 0.98
C SER A 50 16.73 -17.37 1.69
N HIS A 51 16.68 -17.51 3.03
CA HIS A 51 15.67 -16.88 3.88
C HIS A 51 15.74 -15.33 3.91
N TYR A 52 16.75 -14.72 3.29
CA TYR A 52 16.95 -13.27 3.20
C TYR A 52 16.28 -12.63 1.98
N ASP A 53 15.82 -13.40 1.00
CA ASP A 53 15.29 -12.90 -0.27
C ASP A 53 13.79 -12.61 -0.22
N LYS A 54 13.35 -11.72 0.68
CA LYS A 54 11.93 -11.33 0.76
C LYS A 54 11.45 -10.41 -0.37
N ASN A 55 12.34 -9.84 -1.21
CA ASN A 55 12.04 -8.76 -2.14
C ASN A 55 12.39 -9.04 -3.62
N LEU A 56 12.46 -10.29 -4.04
CA LEU A 56 12.88 -10.70 -5.39
C LEU A 56 11.84 -10.48 -6.51
N LYS A 57 10.81 -9.65 -6.29
CA LYS A 57 9.73 -9.44 -7.27
C LYS A 57 9.96 -8.27 -8.24
N ASN A 58 11.12 -7.62 -8.21
CA ASN A 58 11.22 -6.27 -8.73
C ASN A 58 11.91 -6.09 -10.09
N ASP A 59 12.44 -7.10 -10.74
CA ASP A 59 13.19 -6.93 -11.97
C ASP A 59 12.35 -7.30 -13.20
N ILE A 60 12.55 -6.61 -14.30
CA ILE A 60 11.92 -6.92 -15.57
C ILE A 60 12.99 -7.35 -16.60
N ALA A 61 12.85 -8.53 -17.16
CA ALA A 61 13.67 -8.95 -18.27
C ALA A 61 12.81 -9.06 -19.54
N VAL A 62 13.24 -8.36 -20.58
CA VAL A 62 12.58 -8.32 -21.89
C VAL A 62 13.45 -9.04 -22.90
N CYS A 63 12.88 -10.02 -23.56
CA CYS A 63 13.51 -10.79 -24.62
C CYS A 63 13.13 -10.23 -25.98
N TYR A 64 14.12 -9.81 -26.75
CA TYR A 64 13.96 -9.32 -28.11
C TYR A 64 14.58 -10.32 -29.10
N THR A 65 13.80 -10.84 -30.01
CA THR A 65 14.24 -11.76 -31.06
C THR A 65 14.38 -11.00 -32.38
N PHE A 66 15.55 -11.10 -33.03
CA PHE A 66 15.87 -10.39 -34.27
C PHE A 66 16.12 -11.35 -35.43
N GLY A 67 15.54 -11.05 -36.58
CA GLY A 67 15.86 -11.57 -37.90
C GLY A 67 15.88 -13.07 -38.08
N LYS A 68 16.42 -13.49 -39.25
CA LYS A 68 16.47 -14.93 -39.66
C LYS A 68 17.39 -15.79 -38.78
N ASN A 69 18.41 -15.23 -38.19
CA ASN A 69 19.39 -15.92 -37.33
C ASN A 69 19.02 -15.95 -35.85
N ARG A 70 17.78 -15.58 -35.49
CA ARG A 70 17.21 -15.63 -34.12
C ARG A 70 18.18 -15.19 -33.04
N ARG A 71 18.86 -14.04 -33.25
CA ARG A 71 19.62 -13.46 -32.19
C ARG A 71 18.66 -12.97 -31.10
N VAL A 72 18.87 -13.43 -29.89
CA VAL A 72 18.06 -13.06 -28.72
C VAL A 72 18.90 -12.14 -27.86
N VAL A 73 18.33 -10.98 -27.55
CA VAL A 73 18.92 -10.04 -26.58
C VAL A 73 17.98 -9.94 -25.41
N LEU A 74 18.45 -10.34 -24.25
CA LEU A 74 17.76 -10.14 -22.97
C LEU A 74 18.21 -8.84 -22.35
N VAL A 75 17.28 -7.90 -22.23
CA VAL A 75 17.52 -6.66 -21.51
C VAL A 75 16.94 -6.80 -20.12
N LEU A 76 17.83 -6.91 -19.12
CA LEU A 76 17.45 -6.87 -17.72
C LEU A 76 17.44 -5.43 -17.27
N ILE A 77 16.25 -4.92 -16.91
CA ILE A 77 16.08 -3.55 -16.45
C ILE A 77 15.77 -3.58 -14.96
N GLU A 78 16.66 -3.03 -14.17
CA GLU A 78 16.45 -2.79 -12.75
C GLU A 78 16.25 -1.29 -12.52
N HIS A 79 15.07 -0.93 -11.98
CA HIS A 79 14.71 0.45 -11.69
C HIS A 79 14.99 0.79 -10.23
N TRP A 80 15.57 1.97 -10.00
CA TRP A 80 15.88 2.48 -8.67
C TRP A 80 15.36 3.91 -8.50
N SER A 81 14.42 4.08 -7.58
CA SER A 81 13.98 5.39 -7.09
C SER A 81 14.84 5.90 -5.94
N ASP A 82 15.56 4.99 -5.27
CA ASP A 82 16.46 5.28 -4.16
C ASP A 82 17.83 4.60 -4.38
N LYS A 83 18.82 5.39 -4.77
CA LYS A 83 20.18 4.93 -5.03
C LYS A 83 20.88 4.31 -3.83
N ALA A 84 20.49 4.65 -2.59
CA ALA A 84 21.08 4.08 -1.39
C ALA A 84 20.78 2.58 -1.24
N LYS A 85 19.78 2.09 -1.95
CA LYS A 85 19.36 0.69 -1.96
C LYS A 85 19.97 -0.12 -3.11
N PHE A 86 20.71 0.53 -4.02
CA PHE A 86 21.35 -0.17 -5.15
C PHE A 86 22.39 -1.16 -4.67
N ASP A 87 22.25 -2.41 -5.09
CA ASP A 87 23.15 -3.52 -4.78
C ASP A 87 23.67 -4.14 -6.07
N ILE A 88 24.91 -3.77 -6.43
CA ILE A 88 25.58 -4.28 -7.63
C ILE A 88 25.84 -5.80 -7.56
N HIS A 89 26.02 -6.37 -6.37
CA HIS A 89 26.24 -7.82 -6.21
C HIS A 89 24.97 -8.58 -6.57
N ARG A 90 23.82 -8.09 -6.10
CA ARG A 90 22.50 -8.66 -6.43
C ARG A 90 22.23 -8.55 -7.93
N PHE A 91 22.53 -7.40 -8.53
CA PHE A 91 22.35 -7.19 -9.97
C PHE A 91 23.24 -8.10 -10.82
N ALA A 92 24.50 -8.28 -10.43
CA ALA A 92 25.40 -9.24 -11.06
C ALA A 92 24.87 -10.68 -10.96
N GLN A 93 24.35 -11.10 -9.81
CA GLN A 93 23.77 -12.42 -9.61
C GLN A 93 22.59 -12.66 -10.56
N TYR A 94 21.69 -11.71 -10.71
CA TYR A 94 20.57 -11.83 -11.66
C TYR A 94 21.02 -11.99 -13.11
N THR A 95 22.03 -11.21 -13.49
CA THR A 95 22.58 -11.30 -14.84
C THR A 95 23.17 -12.69 -15.08
N ILE A 96 23.89 -13.26 -14.10
CA ILE A 96 24.45 -14.61 -14.16
C ILE A 96 23.32 -15.66 -14.24
N ASP A 97 22.28 -15.53 -13.44
CA ASP A 97 21.16 -16.48 -13.44
C ASP A 97 20.40 -16.49 -14.78
N LEU A 98 20.22 -15.29 -15.37
CA LEU A 98 19.66 -15.17 -16.72
C LEU A 98 20.57 -15.82 -17.77
N SER A 99 21.91 -15.63 -17.69
CA SER A 99 22.84 -16.23 -18.64
C SER A 99 22.85 -17.75 -18.59
N LYS A 100 22.67 -18.34 -17.41
CA LYS A 100 22.51 -19.80 -17.26
C LYS A 100 21.20 -20.31 -17.86
N ARG A 101 20.13 -19.53 -17.68
CA ARG A 101 18.78 -19.91 -18.19
C ARG A 101 18.66 -19.75 -19.70
N PHE A 102 19.35 -18.79 -20.28
CA PHE A 102 19.32 -18.44 -21.69
C PHE A 102 20.73 -18.39 -22.28
N PRO A 103 21.41 -19.53 -22.43
CA PRO A 103 22.81 -19.57 -22.84
C PRO A 103 23.07 -19.02 -24.25
N GLU A 104 22.05 -19.04 -25.13
CA GLU A 104 22.12 -18.51 -26.50
C GLU A 104 21.83 -17.00 -26.59
N ALA A 105 21.40 -16.36 -25.47
CA ALA A 105 21.06 -14.95 -25.47
C ALA A 105 22.23 -14.06 -25.10
N GLU A 106 22.36 -12.94 -25.78
CA GLU A 106 23.17 -11.83 -25.31
C GLU A 106 22.41 -11.08 -24.21
N ILE A 107 23.03 -10.85 -23.06
CA ILE A 107 22.37 -10.20 -21.93
C ILE A 107 22.91 -8.77 -21.78
N LEU A 108 22.00 -7.80 -21.77
CA LEU A 108 22.28 -6.40 -21.49
C LEU A 108 21.72 -6.05 -20.11
N PRO A 109 22.54 -5.93 -19.05
CA PRO A 109 22.09 -5.42 -17.79
C PRO A 109 22.01 -3.89 -17.82
N VAL A 110 20.85 -3.32 -17.46
CA VAL A 110 20.59 -1.88 -17.42
C VAL A 110 20.07 -1.51 -16.05
N ALA A 111 20.75 -0.59 -15.38
CA ALA A 111 20.26 0.04 -14.16
C ALA A 111 19.68 1.43 -14.52
N LEU A 112 18.37 1.57 -14.35
CA LEU A 112 17.62 2.79 -14.63
C LEU A 112 17.32 3.53 -13.32
N PHE A 113 17.88 4.71 -13.15
CA PHE A 113 17.65 5.57 -11.99
C PHE A 113 16.68 6.70 -12.33
N ALA A 114 15.57 6.72 -11.60
CA ALA A 114 14.56 7.76 -11.67
C ALA A 114 14.38 8.41 -10.28
N ASP A 115 15.50 8.81 -9.67
CA ASP A 115 15.52 9.53 -8.41
C ASP A 115 15.08 10.99 -8.60
N ARG A 116 14.45 11.58 -7.59
CA ARG A 116 14.02 12.99 -7.61
C ARG A 116 15.15 13.96 -7.31
N SER A 117 16.29 13.46 -6.83
CA SER A 117 17.44 14.28 -6.44
C SER A 117 18.19 14.82 -7.67
N GLU A 118 18.43 16.12 -7.72
CA GLU A 118 19.20 16.76 -8.78
C GLU A 118 20.68 16.33 -8.79
N LYS A 119 21.23 16.01 -7.63
CA LYS A 119 22.66 15.68 -7.50
C LYS A 119 22.86 14.28 -6.91
N TRP A 120 23.84 13.56 -7.46
CA TRP A 120 24.35 12.37 -6.81
C TRP A 120 25.16 12.76 -5.56
N HIS A 121 24.75 12.30 -4.38
CA HIS A 121 25.62 12.38 -3.20
C HIS A 121 26.74 11.35 -3.28
N LYS A 122 26.45 10.16 -3.83
CA LYS A 122 27.42 9.13 -4.14
C LYS A 122 26.95 8.43 -5.42
N GLN A 123 27.83 8.41 -6.45
CA GLN A 123 27.56 7.68 -7.67
C GLN A 123 27.62 6.17 -7.38
N PRO A 124 26.71 5.35 -7.92
CA PRO A 124 26.81 3.89 -7.83
C PRO A 124 28.12 3.41 -8.45
N ASP A 125 28.66 2.32 -7.92
CA ASP A 125 29.84 1.69 -8.51
C ASP A 125 29.51 1.22 -9.93
N ALA A 126 30.27 1.72 -10.91
CA ALA A 126 30.06 1.41 -12.33
C ALA A 126 30.48 -0.04 -12.68
N GLU A 127 31.27 -0.67 -11.82
CA GLU A 127 31.86 -1.97 -12.04
C GLU A 127 32.03 -2.71 -10.71
N LEU A 128 31.70 -4.00 -10.68
CA LEU A 128 32.05 -4.92 -9.60
C LEU A 128 33.26 -5.73 -10.01
N LYS A 129 34.33 -5.67 -9.23
CA LYS A 129 35.56 -6.46 -9.42
C LYS A 129 35.78 -7.38 -8.24
N VAL A 130 36.04 -8.64 -8.52
CA VAL A 130 36.45 -9.62 -7.53
C VAL A 130 37.81 -10.16 -7.92
N GLY A 131 38.80 -9.99 -7.04
CA GLY A 131 40.16 -10.36 -7.33
C GLY A 131 41.00 -10.69 -6.09
N CYS A 132 42.16 -11.25 -6.31
CA CYS A 132 43.15 -11.59 -5.28
C CYS A 132 44.56 -11.42 -5.82
N PHE A 133 45.49 -10.90 -4.99
CA PHE A 133 46.91 -10.67 -5.34
C PHE A 133 47.13 -9.94 -6.67
N GLY A 134 46.33 -8.89 -6.92
CA GLY A 134 46.41 -8.07 -8.14
C GLY A 134 45.86 -8.72 -9.40
N LYS A 135 45.30 -9.92 -9.31
CA LYS A 135 44.60 -10.58 -10.41
C LYS A 135 43.08 -10.41 -10.26
N GLU A 136 42.42 -10.01 -11.34
CA GLU A 136 40.96 -9.93 -11.44
C GLU A 136 40.44 -11.29 -11.90
N TYR A 137 39.48 -11.85 -11.16
CA TYR A 137 38.85 -13.15 -11.47
C TYR A 137 37.43 -13.02 -11.95
N LEU A 138 36.74 -11.90 -11.61
CA LEU A 138 35.40 -11.58 -12.08
C LEU A 138 35.29 -10.07 -12.26
N SER A 139 34.71 -9.65 -13.36
CA SER A 139 34.33 -8.28 -13.64
C SER A 139 32.87 -8.27 -14.10
N PHE A 140 32.05 -7.45 -13.48
CA PHE A 140 30.68 -7.23 -13.90
C PHE A 140 30.48 -5.75 -14.18
N ARG A 141 29.98 -5.45 -15.38
CA ARG A 141 29.62 -4.09 -15.83
C ARG A 141 28.18 -4.07 -16.28
N TYR A 142 27.55 -2.94 -16.11
CA TYR A 142 26.18 -2.70 -16.55
C TYR A 142 26.06 -1.33 -17.19
N GLN A 143 24.98 -1.13 -17.95
CA GLN A 143 24.67 0.19 -18.47
C GLN A 143 23.90 0.99 -17.40
N LEU A 144 24.47 2.11 -16.99
CA LEU A 144 23.84 3.04 -16.08
C LEU A 144 23.09 4.09 -16.89
N VAL A 145 21.79 4.26 -16.61
CA VAL A 145 20.95 5.31 -17.16
C VAL A 145 20.32 6.07 -16.01
N ARG A 146 20.67 7.34 -15.88
CA ARG A 146 20.05 8.22 -14.89
C ARG A 146 19.22 9.27 -15.60
N LEU A 147 17.92 9.32 -15.33
CA LEU A 147 17.00 10.21 -16.01
C LEU A 147 17.34 11.69 -15.80
N LYS A 148 17.79 12.08 -14.60
CA LYS A 148 18.22 13.45 -14.30
C LYS A 148 19.47 13.92 -15.06
N ASP A 149 20.23 13.02 -15.69
CA ASP A 149 21.35 13.40 -16.57
C ASP A 149 20.87 13.79 -17.98
N HIS A 150 19.58 13.52 -18.27
CA HIS A 150 18.94 13.90 -19.53
C HIS A 150 18.16 15.21 -19.38
N GLN A 151 18.31 16.11 -20.35
CA GLN A 151 17.53 17.34 -20.41
C GLN A 151 16.18 17.05 -21.08
N ALA A 152 15.07 17.26 -20.37
CA ALA A 152 13.73 17.01 -20.89
C ALA A 152 13.43 17.77 -22.19
N GLU A 153 14.02 18.96 -22.34
CA GLU A 153 13.90 19.82 -23.53
C GLU A 153 14.39 19.13 -24.81
N HIS A 154 15.44 18.32 -24.74
CA HIS A 154 15.99 17.61 -25.90
C HIS A 154 15.04 16.55 -26.48
N TYR A 155 14.01 16.17 -25.70
CA TYR A 155 13.03 15.16 -26.11
C TYR A 155 11.66 15.74 -26.43
N ARG A 156 11.57 17.06 -26.68
CA ARG A 156 10.32 17.71 -27.15
C ARG A 156 9.84 17.04 -28.42
N LYS A 157 8.51 16.82 -28.52
CA LYS A 157 7.85 16.24 -29.69
C LYS A 157 8.46 14.86 -30.08
N THR A 158 9.03 14.13 -29.13
CA THR A 158 9.52 12.78 -29.40
C THR A 158 8.39 11.90 -29.90
N LYS A 159 8.72 10.95 -30.79
CA LYS A 159 7.78 9.91 -31.23
C LYS A 159 7.84 8.64 -30.37
N ASN A 160 8.79 8.60 -29.45
CA ASN A 160 9.00 7.49 -28.51
C ASN A 160 8.10 7.67 -27.29
N ARG A 161 7.10 6.80 -27.10
CA ARG A 161 6.10 6.91 -26.04
C ARG A 161 6.70 6.70 -24.66
N PHE A 162 7.66 5.78 -24.54
CA PHE A 162 8.38 5.55 -23.28
C PHE A 162 9.11 6.82 -22.83
N VAL A 163 9.82 7.47 -23.73
CA VAL A 163 10.54 8.72 -23.45
C VAL A 163 9.57 9.87 -23.14
N ALA A 164 8.45 9.98 -23.89
CA ALA A 164 7.47 11.05 -23.67
C ALA A 164 6.93 11.06 -22.22
N VAL A 165 6.71 9.89 -21.64
CA VAL A 165 6.30 9.76 -20.23
C VAL A 165 7.48 10.07 -19.29
N LEU A 166 8.67 9.53 -19.57
CA LEU A 166 9.85 9.69 -18.71
C LEU A 166 10.45 11.11 -18.71
N ARG A 167 10.06 11.98 -19.64
CA ARG A 167 10.46 13.40 -19.62
C ARG A 167 10.15 14.06 -18.27
N SER A 168 9.07 13.65 -17.62
CA SER A 168 8.69 14.12 -16.28
C SER A 168 9.72 13.81 -15.19
N ALA A 169 10.51 12.77 -15.37
CA ALA A 169 11.57 12.36 -14.45
C ALA A 169 12.96 12.91 -14.83
N MET A 170 13.11 13.54 -16.00
CA MET A 170 14.36 14.15 -16.47
C MET A 170 14.61 15.51 -15.81
N HIS A 171 15.78 16.10 -16.08
CA HIS A 171 16.07 17.45 -15.63
C HIS A 171 15.23 18.49 -16.37
N TYR A 172 14.61 19.42 -15.65
CA TYR A 172 13.83 20.55 -16.18
C TYR A 172 13.92 21.76 -15.23
N GLU A 173 13.60 22.93 -15.76
CA GLU A 173 13.54 24.18 -14.98
C GLU A 173 12.27 24.18 -14.11
N SER A 174 12.44 24.14 -12.79
CA SER A 174 11.34 24.01 -11.82
C SER A 174 10.29 25.14 -11.89
N GLU A 175 10.70 26.34 -12.28
CA GLU A 175 9.81 27.52 -12.43
C GLU A 175 8.74 27.33 -13.51
N LYS A 176 8.99 26.42 -14.47
CA LYS A 176 8.09 26.10 -15.58
C LYS A 176 7.26 24.83 -15.36
N LYS A 177 7.27 24.28 -14.16
CA LYS A 177 6.68 22.96 -13.83
C LYS A 177 5.28 22.76 -14.45
N LEU A 178 4.33 23.67 -14.21
CA LEU A 178 2.95 23.50 -14.68
C LEU A 178 2.85 23.59 -16.20
N SER A 179 3.55 24.55 -16.83
CA SER A 179 3.56 24.68 -18.29
C SER A 179 4.21 23.47 -18.97
N LEU A 180 5.23 22.89 -18.35
CA LEU A 180 5.87 21.67 -18.83
C LEU A 180 4.98 20.45 -18.64
N ALA A 181 4.23 20.35 -17.53
CA ALA A 181 3.24 19.29 -17.32
C ALA A 181 2.21 19.28 -18.47
N VAL A 182 1.66 20.44 -18.80
CA VAL A 182 0.72 20.58 -19.93
C VAL A 182 1.37 20.14 -21.25
N GLU A 183 2.60 20.59 -21.52
CA GLU A 183 3.33 20.21 -22.73
C GLU A 183 3.57 18.70 -22.81
N TYR A 184 4.03 18.08 -21.70
CA TYR A 184 4.32 16.64 -21.68
C TYR A 184 3.06 15.80 -21.89
N ILE A 185 1.94 16.20 -21.28
CA ILE A 185 0.65 15.53 -21.47
C ILE A 185 0.20 15.64 -22.92
N GLN A 186 0.30 16.83 -23.52
CA GLN A 186 -0.07 17.06 -24.91
C GLN A 186 0.80 16.28 -25.89
N ASP A 187 2.14 16.33 -25.73
CA ASP A 187 3.08 15.59 -26.56
C ASP A 187 2.83 14.08 -26.50
N TYR A 188 2.58 13.55 -25.29
CA TYR A 188 2.30 12.12 -25.10
C TYR A 188 0.96 11.73 -25.73
N ALA A 189 -0.11 12.47 -25.50
CA ALA A 189 -1.41 12.20 -26.08
C ALA A 189 -1.48 12.41 -27.60
N TYR A 190 -0.55 13.18 -28.16
CA TYR A 190 -0.42 13.29 -29.62
C TYR A 190 0.03 11.97 -30.25
N ILE A 191 0.91 11.22 -29.59
CA ILE A 191 1.48 9.96 -30.10
C ILE A 191 0.77 8.72 -29.58
N GLU A 192 0.18 8.76 -28.39
CA GLU A 192 -0.64 7.66 -27.83
C GLU A 192 -2.12 7.95 -28.06
N LYS A 193 -2.86 6.94 -28.53
CA LYS A 193 -4.29 7.08 -28.84
C LYS A 193 -5.19 6.21 -27.96
N ASP A 194 -4.60 5.25 -27.21
CA ASP A 194 -5.36 4.50 -26.24
C ASP A 194 -5.51 5.31 -24.96
N ILE A 195 -6.74 5.77 -24.70
CA ILE A 195 -7.07 6.59 -23.53
C ILE A 195 -6.71 5.91 -22.21
N ARG A 196 -6.82 4.57 -22.12
CA ARG A 196 -6.49 3.82 -20.91
C ARG A 196 -4.98 3.86 -20.62
N LEU A 197 -4.14 3.83 -21.68
CA LEU A 197 -2.70 3.97 -21.54
C LEU A 197 -2.32 5.41 -21.20
N ILE A 198 -3.04 6.40 -21.75
CA ILE A 198 -2.86 7.80 -21.38
C ILE A 198 -3.14 7.97 -19.88
N GLU A 199 -4.31 7.56 -19.41
CA GLU A 199 -4.69 7.64 -17.98
C GLU A 199 -3.67 6.99 -17.05
N LYS A 200 -3.31 5.75 -17.37
CA LYS A 200 -2.34 4.96 -16.60
C LYS A 200 -1.00 5.68 -16.47
N ASN A 201 -0.52 6.28 -17.55
CA ASN A 201 0.81 6.87 -17.60
C ASN A 201 0.84 8.34 -17.13
N LEU A 202 -0.31 9.03 -17.09
CA LEU A 202 -0.42 10.35 -16.44
C LEU A 202 -0.04 10.27 -14.95
N VAL A 203 -0.39 9.18 -14.26
CA VAL A 203 -0.01 8.96 -12.86
C VAL A 203 1.52 8.97 -12.69
N ILE A 204 2.26 8.47 -13.68
CA ILE A 204 3.74 8.49 -13.66
C ILE A 204 4.25 9.93 -13.78
N MET A 205 3.66 10.71 -14.69
CA MET A 205 4.04 12.12 -14.90
C MET A 205 3.72 12.95 -13.64
N GLU A 206 2.53 12.79 -13.07
CA GLU A 206 2.10 13.45 -11.83
C GLU A 206 3.07 13.13 -10.69
N TYR A 207 3.47 11.85 -10.55
CA TYR A 207 4.41 11.41 -9.52
C TYR A 207 5.77 12.10 -9.64
N PHE A 208 6.39 12.09 -10.82
CA PHE A 208 7.74 12.65 -11.00
C PHE A 208 7.77 14.17 -11.00
N LEU A 209 6.71 14.82 -11.47
CA LEU A 209 6.55 16.27 -11.40
C LEU A 209 6.07 16.75 -10.03
N GLU A 210 5.72 15.84 -9.12
CA GLU A 210 5.17 16.18 -7.80
C GLU A 210 3.96 17.11 -7.90
N ILE A 211 3.02 16.77 -8.81
CA ILE A 211 1.80 17.55 -9.02
C ILE A 211 0.86 17.36 -7.83
N THR A 212 0.48 18.46 -7.21
CA THR A 212 -0.49 18.49 -6.11
C THR A 212 -1.93 18.58 -6.64
N GLU A 213 -2.92 18.24 -5.81
CA GLU A 213 -4.34 18.33 -6.22
C GLU A 213 -4.75 19.73 -6.73
N PRO A 214 -4.38 20.84 -6.06
CA PRO A 214 -4.67 22.17 -6.60
C PRO A 214 -3.98 22.44 -7.95
N GLU A 215 -2.79 21.90 -8.17
CA GLU A 215 -2.06 22.06 -9.43
C GLU A 215 -2.70 21.27 -10.56
N LYS A 216 -3.39 20.17 -10.29
CA LYS A 216 -4.16 19.41 -11.31
C LYS A 216 -5.28 20.27 -11.90
N GLU A 217 -6.00 21.02 -11.06
CA GLU A 217 -7.06 21.93 -11.53
C GLU A 217 -6.48 22.99 -12.45
N ILE A 218 -5.36 23.63 -12.07
CA ILE A 218 -4.68 24.63 -12.91
C ILE A 218 -4.24 24.03 -14.24
N ILE A 219 -3.68 22.81 -14.24
CA ILE A 219 -3.27 22.12 -15.47
C ILE A 219 -4.48 21.89 -16.40
N ILE A 220 -5.62 21.47 -15.84
CA ILE A 220 -6.87 21.27 -16.60
C ILE A 220 -7.33 22.59 -17.23
N GLU A 221 -7.36 23.69 -16.47
CA GLU A 221 -7.71 25.02 -16.98
C GLU A 221 -6.77 25.46 -18.11
N MET A 222 -5.46 25.33 -17.92
CA MET A 222 -4.46 25.67 -18.96
C MET A 222 -4.63 24.83 -20.23
N MET A 223 -5.05 23.58 -20.12
CA MET A 223 -5.30 22.71 -21.27
C MET A 223 -6.61 23.09 -21.99
N GLU A 224 -7.65 23.52 -21.27
CA GLU A 224 -8.90 24.01 -21.86
C GLU A 224 -8.69 25.27 -22.70
N GLU A 225 -7.91 26.22 -22.20
CA GLU A 225 -7.57 27.44 -22.91
C GLU A 225 -6.87 27.19 -24.27
N ARG A 226 -6.05 26.14 -24.35
CA ARG A 226 -5.30 25.76 -25.54
C ARG A 226 -6.10 25.07 -26.64
N ARG A 227 -7.39 24.76 -26.41
CA ARG A 227 -8.37 24.16 -27.35
C ARG A 227 -7.99 22.81 -28.00
N ASP A 228 -6.80 22.28 -27.75
CA ASP A 228 -6.27 21.13 -28.50
C ASP A 228 -6.53 19.76 -27.88
N SER A 229 -7.25 19.66 -26.74
CA SER A 229 -7.23 18.46 -25.91
C SER A 229 -8.58 18.09 -25.27
N ASN A 230 -9.70 18.36 -25.91
CA ASN A 230 -11.04 18.13 -25.33
C ASN A 230 -11.23 16.74 -24.71
N MET A 231 -10.73 15.67 -25.33
CA MET A 231 -10.89 14.31 -24.83
C MET A 231 -10.06 14.06 -23.56
N ILE A 232 -8.82 14.56 -23.51
CA ILE A 232 -7.93 14.39 -22.34
C ILE A 232 -8.43 15.22 -21.17
N VAL A 233 -8.87 16.47 -21.44
CA VAL A 233 -9.46 17.34 -20.42
C VAL A 233 -10.71 16.70 -19.81
N GLN A 234 -11.61 16.13 -20.63
CA GLN A 234 -12.78 15.41 -20.15
C GLN A 234 -12.38 14.22 -19.27
N GLU A 235 -11.32 13.49 -19.66
CA GLU A 235 -10.86 12.34 -18.90
C GLU A 235 -10.21 12.73 -17.57
N LEU A 236 -9.40 13.79 -17.56
CA LEU A 236 -8.85 14.32 -16.31
C LEU A 236 -9.94 14.80 -15.35
N LYS A 237 -10.97 15.49 -15.86
CA LYS A 237 -12.14 15.89 -15.06
C LYS A 237 -12.92 14.67 -14.54
N ARG A 238 -13.11 13.64 -15.37
CA ARG A 238 -13.76 12.41 -14.96
C ARG A 238 -13.01 11.72 -13.81
N ARG A 239 -11.68 11.66 -13.90
CA ARG A 239 -10.82 11.12 -12.82
C ARG A 239 -10.97 11.93 -11.54
N GLY A 240 -10.83 13.23 -11.60
CA GLY A 240 -10.98 14.11 -10.43
C GLY A 240 -12.35 13.94 -9.76
N TYR A 241 -13.42 13.83 -10.54
CA TYR A 241 -14.75 13.55 -10.02
C TYR A 241 -14.85 12.18 -9.32
N GLN A 242 -14.26 11.13 -9.93
CA GLN A 242 -14.25 9.77 -9.34
C GLN A 242 -13.42 9.72 -8.05
N GLU A 243 -12.24 10.30 -8.04
CA GLU A 243 -11.37 10.37 -6.85
C GLU A 243 -12.07 11.14 -5.72
N GLY A 244 -12.69 12.28 -6.03
CA GLY A 244 -13.45 13.05 -5.04
C GLY A 244 -14.67 12.29 -4.49
N MET A 245 -15.38 11.55 -5.34
CA MET A 245 -16.51 10.71 -4.93
C MET A 245 -16.06 9.55 -4.04
N GLU A 246 -14.96 8.85 -4.38
CA GLU A 246 -14.40 7.78 -3.56
C GLU A 246 -13.95 8.29 -2.19
N GLN A 247 -13.24 9.42 -2.14
CA GLN A 247 -12.83 10.06 -0.88
C GLN A 247 -14.04 10.48 -0.04
N GLY A 248 -15.06 11.07 -0.68
CA GLY A 248 -16.31 11.45 0.01
C GLY A 248 -17.05 10.24 0.59
N ILE A 249 -17.14 9.13 -0.14
CA ILE A 249 -17.74 7.89 0.35
C ILE A 249 -16.91 7.33 1.52
N GLN A 250 -15.59 7.26 1.40
CA GLN A 250 -14.72 6.74 2.45
C GLN A 250 -14.84 7.56 3.74
N GLN A 251 -14.78 8.89 3.65
CA GLN A 251 -14.97 9.77 4.80
C GLN A 251 -16.38 9.64 5.40
N GLY A 252 -17.41 9.56 4.56
CA GLY A 252 -18.80 9.38 5.00
C GLY A 252 -18.99 8.05 5.74
N VAL A 253 -18.42 6.96 5.24
CA VAL A 253 -18.46 5.64 5.89
C VAL A 253 -17.73 5.68 7.23
N GLU A 254 -16.53 6.22 7.27
CA GLU A 254 -15.74 6.30 8.51
C GLU A 254 -16.46 7.11 9.59
N GLN A 255 -16.97 8.31 9.25
CA GLN A 255 -17.74 9.13 10.17
C GLN A 255 -19.06 8.45 10.60
N GLY A 256 -19.72 7.77 9.67
CA GLY A 256 -20.95 7.03 9.95
C GLY A 256 -20.72 5.87 10.93
N VAL A 257 -19.66 5.10 10.72
CA VAL A 257 -19.25 4.00 11.62
C VAL A 257 -18.91 4.53 13.01
N GLN A 258 -18.08 5.56 13.10
CA GLN A 258 -17.70 6.15 14.39
C GLN A 258 -18.92 6.67 15.16
N LYS A 259 -19.79 7.43 14.51
CA LYS A 259 -21.04 7.92 15.13
C LYS A 259 -21.96 6.77 15.55
N GLY A 260 -22.08 5.74 14.71
CA GLY A 260 -22.88 4.55 14.99
C GLY A 260 -22.39 3.78 16.21
N ILE A 261 -21.07 3.60 16.33
CA ILE A 261 -20.45 2.95 17.49
C ILE A 261 -20.71 3.73 18.78
N ILE A 262 -20.45 5.05 18.78
CA ILE A 262 -20.67 5.91 19.95
C ILE A 262 -22.13 5.86 20.39
N GLN A 263 -23.07 6.09 19.48
CA GLN A 263 -24.51 6.08 19.81
C GLN A 263 -24.99 4.70 20.25
N GLY A 264 -24.47 3.63 19.63
CA GLY A 264 -24.77 2.26 20.02
C GLY A 264 -24.27 1.92 21.43
N MET A 265 -23.05 2.35 21.74
CA MET A 265 -22.45 2.20 23.07
C MET A 265 -23.22 2.95 24.16
N GLU A 266 -23.53 4.22 23.91
CA GLU A 266 -24.32 5.04 24.84
C GLU A 266 -25.69 4.43 25.15
N LYS A 267 -26.43 4.06 24.09
CA LYS A 267 -27.74 3.41 24.26
C LYS A 267 -27.63 2.06 24.97
N GLY A 268 -26.62 1.26 24.62
CA GLY A 268 -26.36 -0.02 25.27
C GLY A 268 -26.08 0.08 26.76
N ILE A 269 -25.23 1.04 27.14
CA ILE A 269 -24.89 1.31 28.53
C ILE A 269 -26.12 1.77 29.31
N LEU A 270 -26.86 2.75 28.81
CA LEU A 270 -28.07 3.25 29.46
C LEU A 270 -29.10 2.15 29.68
N GLN A 271 -29.42 1.37 28.65
CA GLN A 271 -30.37 0.27 28.75
C GLN A 271 -29.89 -0.85 29.68
N GLY A 272 -28.59 -1.16 29.64
CA GLY A 272 -27.98 -2.15 30.52
C GLY A 272 -28.03 -1.73 32.00
N MET A 273 -27.71 -0.47 32.26
CA MET A 273 -27.76 0.11 33.60
C MET A 273 -29.19 0.11 34.16
N GLU A 274 -30.16 0.57 33.38
CA GLU A 274 -31.57 0.62 33.78
C GLU A 274 -32.12 -0.78 34.11
N LYS A 275 -31.88 -1.75 33.23
CA LYS A 275 -32.27 -3.16 33.46
C LYS A 275 -31.56 -3.76 34.68
N GLY A 276 -30.27 -3.49 34.83
CA GLY A 276 -29.44 -3.99 35.93
C GLY A 276 -29.95 -3.46 37.30
N ILE A 277 -30.18 -2.16 37.39
CA ILE A 277 -30.71 -1.51 38.59
C ILE A 277 -32.10 -2.09 38.93
N LYS A 278 -33.01 -2.16 37.95
CA LYS A 278 -34.37 -2.68 38.17
C LYS A 278 -34.37 -4.14 38.67
N GLN A 279 -33.59 -4.99 38.03
CA GLN A 279 -33.45 -6.40 38.43
C GLN A 279 -32.75 -6.56 39.81
N GLY A 280 -31.69 -5.79 40.05
CA GLY A 280 -30.97 -5.81 41.34
C GLY A 280 -31.87 -5.37 42.50
N MET A 281 -32.63 -4.27 42.27
CA MET A 281 -33.56 -3.76 43.26
C MET A 281 -34.71 -4.75 43.58
N GLN A 282 -35.30 -5.34 42.55
CA GLN A 282 -36.32 -6.39 42.76
C GLN A 282 -35.80 -7.60 43.53
N LYS A 283 -34.67 -8.13 43.16
CA LYS A 283 -34.06 -9.27 43.85
C LYS A 283 -33.69 -8.93 45.29
N GLY A 284 -33.07 -7.74 45.50
CA GLY A 284 -32.69 -7.28 46.84
C GLY A 284 -33.91 -7.11 47.78
N ILE A 285 -34.99 -6.52 47.29
CA ILE A 285 -36.24 -6.37 48.07
C ILE A 285 -36.81 -7.75 48.41
N GLN A 286 -36.95 -8.65 47.43
CA GLN A 286 -37.49 -9.98 47.68
C GLN A 286 -36.66 -10.80 48.68
N GLN A 287 -35.36 -10.73 48.55
CA GLN A 287 -34.45 -11.40 49.45
C GLN A 287 -34.52 -10.81 50.88
N GLY A 288 -34.51 -9.46 50.99
CA GLY A 288 -34.63 -8.77 52.27
C GLY A 288 -35.94 -9.08 52.98
N ILE A 289 -37.07 -9.09 52.24
CA ILE A 289 -38.38 -9.48 52.82
C ILE A 289 -38.32 -10.93 53.30
N ARG A 290 -37.82 -11.88 52.51
CA ARG A 290 -37.74 -13.30 52.85
C ARG A 290 -36.88 -13.53 54.09
N GLU A 291 -35.72 -12.91 54.16
CA GLU A 291 -34.81 -13.04 55.29
C GLU A 291 -35.38 -12.38 56.55
N GLY A 292 -35.92 -11.13 56.38
CA GLY A 292 -36.56 -10.42 57.50
C GLY A 292 -37.75 -11.16 58.06
N MET A 293 -38.65 -11.67 57.19
CA MET A 293 -39.77 -12.49 57.65
C MET A 293 -39.31 -13.77 58.34
N GLY A 294 -38.32 -14.47 57.77
CA GLY A 294 -37.75 -15.68 58.38
C GLY A 294 -37.20 -15.42 59.77
N LYS A 295 -36.42 -14.39 59.95
CA LYS A 295 -35.86 -14.01 61.25
C LYS A 295 -36.94 -13.54 62.21
N GLY A 296 -37.88 -12.71 61.77
CA GLY A 296 -38.99 -12.25 62.62
C GLY A 296 -39.89 -13.36 63.10
N ILE A 297 -40.23 -14.35 62.26
CA ILE A 297 -41.00 -15.52 62.67
C ILE A 297 -40.22 -16.37 63.68
N GLN A 298 -38.91 -16.56 63.50
CA GLN A 298 -38.10 -17.34 64.46
C GLN A 298 -37.98 -16.60 65.81
N GLN A 299 -37.74 -15.29 65.78
CA GLN A 299 -37.68 -14.51 67.02
C GLN A 299 -39.02 -14.46 67.77
N GLY A 300 -40.10 -14.21 67.04
CA GLY A 300 -41.44 -14.22 67.64
C GLY A 300 -41.83 -15.62 68.25
N LYS A 301 -41.48 -16.67 67.54
CA LYS A 301 -41.68 -18.03 68.11
C LYS A 301 -40.87 -18.25 69.41
N LEU A 302 -39.62 -17.75 69.45
CA LEU A 302 -38.78 -17.91 70.64
C LEU A 302 -39.27 -17.08 71.80
N GLU A 303 -39.70 -15.83 71.54
CA GLU A 303 -40.33 -14.90 72.51
C GLU A 303 -41.62 -15.48 73.08
N ALA A 304 -42.52 -15.98 72.22
CA ALA A 304 -43.73 -16.61 72.67
C ALA A 304 -43.49 -17.87 73.52
N LYS A 305 -42.45 -18.67 73.20
CA LYS A 305 -42.03 -19.83 74.02
C LYS A 305 -41.47 -19.38 75.39
N ARG A 306 -40.72 -18.25 75.42
CA ARG A 306 -40.20 -17.71 76.70
C ARG A 306 -41.29 -17.14 77.58
N GLU A 307 -42.25 -16.38 76.96
CA GLU A 307 -43.43 -15.92 77.72
C GLU A 307 -44.27 -17.06 78.27
N THR A 308 -44.50 -18.10 77.46
CA THR A 308 -45.21 -19.27 77.92
C THR A 308 -44.43 -19.98 79.08
N ALA A 309 -43.09 -20.05 78.92
CA ALA A 309 -42.26 -20.70 79.98
C ALA A 309 -42.26 -19.86 81.26
N MET A 310 -42.29 -18.55 81.22
CA MET A 310 -42.43 -17.70 82.40
C MET A 310 -43.76 -17.84 83.06
N ALA A 311 -44.84 -17.82 82.31
CA ALA A 311 -46.18 -18.01 82.82
C ALA A 311 -46.37 -19.39 83.55
N LEU A 312 -45.77 -20.42 82.99
CA LEU A 312 -45.83 -21.82 83.64
C LEU A 312 -44.89 -21.89 84.84
N LEU A 313 -43.85 -21.10 84.96
CA LEU A 313 -42.96 -20.96 86.10
C LEU A 313 -43.72 -20.24 87.28
N ASP A 314 -44.48 -19.21 86.99
CA ASP A 314 -45.34 -18.51 87.95
C ASP A 314 -46.44 -19.39 88.55
N GLU A 315 -46.81 -20.46 87.84
CA GLU A 315 -47.75 -21.50 88.29
C GLU A 315 -47.10 -22.67 89.04
N ASP A 316 -45.85 -22.53 89.54
CA ASP A 316 -45.08 -23.50 90.26
C ASP A 316 -44.81 -24.83 89.51
N MET A 317 -44.85 -24.83 88.18
CA MET A 317 -44.55 -26.02 87.40
C MET A 317 -43.02 -26.33 87.33
N SER A 318 -42.68 -27.60 87.46
CA SER A 318 -41.25 -27.96 87.41
C SER A 318 -40.57 -27.67 86.06
N VAL A 319 -39.31 -27.25 86.11
CA VAL A 319 -38.52 -26.82 84.94
C VAL A 319 -38.45 -27.91 83.86
N GLU A 320 -38.40 -29.22 84.25
CA GLU A 320 -38.41 -30.28 83.28
C GLU A 320 -39.74 -30.40 82.53
N LYS A 321 -40.88 -30.13 83.17
CA LYS A 321 -42.18 -30.09 82.49
C LYS A 321 -42.29 -28.85 81.56
N ILE A 322 -41.84 -27.71 82.00
CA ILE A 322 -41.79 -26.46 81.20
C ILE A 322 -40.94 -26.64 79.94
N SER A 323 -39.76 -27.23 80.06
CA SER A 323 -38.89 -27.59 78.98
C SER A 323 -39.56 -28.50 77.93
N LYS A 324 -40.32 -29.52 78.45
CA LYS A 324 -41.04 -30.47 77.62
C LYS A 324 -42.19 -29.84 76.84
N ILE A 325 -42.88 -28.85 77.42
CA ILE A 325 -44.01 -28.13 76.82
C ILE A 325 -43.51 -27.09 75.82
N THR A 326 -42.55 -26.25 76.15
CA THR A 326 -42.07 -25.16 75.37
C THR A 326 -40.99 -25.53 74.35
N GLY A 327 -40.29 -26.66 74.60
CA GLY A 327 -39.12 -27.08 73.82
C GLY A 327 -37.92 -26.18 73.99
N LEU A 328 -37.84 -25.44 75.11
CA LEU A 328 -36.64 -24.67 75.50
C LEU A 328 -35.73 -25.62 76.35
N SER A 329 -34.43 -25.48 76.15
CA SER A 329 -33.46 -26.20 76.97
C SER A 329 -33.46 -25.65 78.41
N VAL A 330 -33.32 -26.51 79.37
CA VAL A 330 -33.18 -26.18 80.81
C VAL A 330 -31.83 -25.47 81.01
#